data_5ffa53faeb7185d3a2feecbc7091dfc7
#
_entry.id   5ffa53faeb7185d3a2feecbc7091dfc7
#
_cell.length_a   1.000
_cell.length_b   1.000
_cell.length_c   1.000
_cell.angle_alpha   90.00
_cell.angle_beta   90.00
_cell.angle_gamma   90.00
#
_symmetry.space_group_name_H-M   'P 1'
#
loop_
_entity.id
_entity.type
_entity.pdbx_description
1 polymer ?
#
loop_
_entity_poly.entity_id
_entity_poly.type
_entity_poly.pdbx_seq_one_letter_code
_entity_poly.pdbx_strand_id
1 'polypeptide(L)'
;MDLKSVQDLKGVLRSDFFHGYATAAPQIEGAWDKDGKGISIWDKFAHIPGNISDGSTPDDAVRAYDFYREDVALMKSYGVNAYRFSLSWSRIIPLGGYNDPVNEQGIRFYSNLIDELLQNGITPFVTLFHWDTPQALEDRYGGMLNQDAYTPDFIRYARVCFERFGDRVKHWITYNEPGVYTLAGYAAGVHAPGRSSFRERNSEGDSSVEPFTVAHTQLVSHGHVSHMYRDEFQPRQKGTIGITLHGNWSEPWDEEDPLDQDAAERAREFEIAWFADPLYKTGDYPASMRAQLGDRLPRFTPEESELVLGSSEFYGMNSYTTFVMKHRTSPPDINDHKGNVEILDENKQGVPRGKKVIRNGSALHLGVFESY
;
A
#
# COMPACT_ATOMS: atom_id res chain seq x y z
N MET A 1 -1.90 30.95 0.51
CA MET A 1 -0.66 31.39 1.18
C MET A 1 0.46 31.22 0.18
N ASP A 2 0.97 32.32 -0.38
CA ASP A 2 2.10 32.25 -1.33
C ASP A 2 3.40 32.06 -0.56
N LEU A 3 3.81 30.81 -0.38
CA LEU A 3 5.08 30.47 0.24
C LEU A 3 6.22 30.81 -0.73
N LYS A 4 6.97 31.88 -0.44
CA LYS A 4 8.07 32.36 -1.29
C LYS A 4 9.43 31.78 -0.92
N SER A 5 9.56 31.15 0.26
CA SER A 5 10.80 30.53 0.72
C SER A 5 10.57 29.48 1.81
N VAL A 6 11.57 28.62 2.06
CA VAL A 6 11.56 27.66 3.19
C VAL A 6 11.47 28.39 4.53
N GLN A 7 11.94 29.66 4.62
CA GLN A 7 11.84 30.46 5.83
C GLN A 7 10.40 30.82 6.17
N ASP A 8 9.49 30.88 5.18
CA ASP A 8 8.07 31.17 5.38
C ASP A 8 7.34 30.01 6.09
N LEU A 9 7.92 28.81 6.09
CA LEU A 9 7.43 27.65 6.84
C LEU A 9 7.84 27.66 8.32
N LYS A 10 8.79 28.52 8.69
CA LYS A 10 9.29 28.57 10.06
C LYS A 10 8.19 29.06 11.00
N GLY A 11 7.74 28.19 11.89
CA GLY A 11 6.65 28.45 12.83
C GLY A 11 5.24 28.12 12.30
N VAL A 12 5.10 27.68 11.04
CA VAL A 12 3.84 27.15 10.50
C VAL A 12 3.65 25.69 10.89
N LEU A 13 4.72 24.91 10.84
CA LEU A 13 4.70 23.50 11.28
C LEU A 13 4.96 23.42 12.79
N ARG A 14 4.32 22.49 13.45
CA ARG A 14 4.57 22.17 14.85
C ARG A 14 6.03 21.71 15.03
N SER A 15 6.59 21.93 16.23
CA SER A 15 7.97 21.55 16.53
C SER A 15 8.21 20.03 16.53
N ASP A 16 7.14 19.24 16.70
CA ASP A 16 7.11 17.78 16.68
C ASP A 16 6.69 17.19 15.32
N PHE A 17 6.63 18.02 14.25
CA PHE A 17 6.28 17.59 12.93
C PHE A 17 7.37 16.69 12.33
N PHE A 18 6.96 15.49 11.89
CA PHE A 18 7.82 14.58 11.15
C PHE A 18 7.90 14.96 9.67
N HIS A 19 9.10 15.07 9.15
CA HIS A 19 9.37 15.25 7.73
C HIS A 19 10.48 14.30 7.28
N GLY A 20 10.30 13.66 6.15
CA GLY A 20 11.23 12.61 5.74
C GLY A 20 10.92 12.01 4.38
N TYR A 21 11.51 10.88 4.14
CA TYR A 21 11.33 10.10 2.93
C TYR A 21 10.62 8.78 3.23
N ALA A 22 10.02 8.19 2.19
CA ALA A 22 9.41 6.87 2.24
C ALA A 22 9.99 5.99 1.12
N THR A 23 10.24 4.72 1.44
CA THR A 23 10.69 3.70 0.50
C THR A 23 10.00 2.38 0.75
N ALA A 24 10.18 1.42 -0.16
CA ALA A 24 9.71 0.04 0.00
C ALA A 24 10.82 -0.96 -0.28
N ALA A 25 10.84 -2.06 0.46
CA ALA A 25 11.84 -3.11 0.34
C ALA A 25 12.04 -3.59 -1.11
N PRO A 26 10.97 -3.99 -1.86
CA PRO A 26 11.13 -4.48 -3.22
C PRO A 26 11.65 -3.42 -4.21
N GLN A 27 11.53 -2.12 -3.86
CA GLN A 27 11.96 -1.03 -4.73
C GLN A 27 13.43 -0.66 -4.56
N ILE A 28 14.00 -0.87 -3.36
CA ILE A 28 15.33 -0.31 -3.05
C ILE A 28 16.36 -1.33 -2.57
N GLU A 29 15.96 -2.43 -1.94
CA GLU A 29 16.91 -3.29 -1.23
C GLU A 29 17.89 -4.00 -2.17
N GLY A 30 17.40 -4.58 -3.26
CA GLY A 30 18.18 -5.56 -4.00
C GLY A 30 18.48 -6.81 -3.16
N ALA A 31 19.61 -7.45 -3.42
CA ALA A 31 20.05 -8.63 -2.65
C ALA A 31 18.92 -9.69 -2.50
N TRP A 32 18.22 -9.94 -3.60
CA TRP A 32 16.99 -10.73 -3.64
C TRP A 32 17.18 -12.20 -3.25
N ASP A 33 18.38 -12.74 -3.40
CA ASP A 33 18.78 -14.13 -3.11
C ASP A 33 19.84 -14.25 -2.00
N LYS A 34 20.20 -13.10 -1.34
CA LYS A 34 21.26 -13.08 -0.34
C LYS A 34 20.74 -13.42 1.06
N ASP A 35 21.63 -13.97 1.87
CA ASP A 35 21.48 -14.14 3.32
C ASP A 35 20.19 -14.87 3.72
N GLY A 36 19.77 -15.84 2.90
CA GLY A 36 18.62 -16.69 3.17
C GLY A 36 17.26 -16.02 2.93
N LYS A 37 17.19 -14.88 2.22
CA LYS A 37 15.92 -14.32 1.78
C LYS A 37 15.18 -15.32 0.89
N GLY A 38 13.88 -15.51 1.16
CA GLY A 38 12.98 -16.26 0.28
C GLY A 38 12.53 -15.42 -0.93
N ILE A 39 12.03 -16.09 -1.94
CA ILE A 39 11.47 -15.46 -3.14
C ILE A 39 10.14 -14.79 -2.78
N SER A 40 9.96 -13.53 -3.18
CA SER A 40 8.68 -12.82 -3.13
C SER A 40 7.91 -12.95 -4.45
N ILE A 41 6.63 -12.59 -4.44
CA ILE A 41 5.83 -12.53 -5.67
C ILE A 41 6.43 -11.54 -6.69
N TRP A 42 7.07 -10.47 -6.24
CA TRP A 42 7.72 -9.49 -7.12
C TRP A 42 9.00 -10.05 -7.74
N ASP A 43 9.81 -10.80 -6.99
CA ASP A 43 10.99 -11.48 -7.55
C ASP A 43 10.56 -12.43 -8.69
N LYS A 44 9.53 -13.25 -8.45
CA LYS A 44 8.98 -14.16 -9.49
C LYS A 44 8.41 -13.40 -10.67
N PHE A 45 7.58 -12.39 -10.42
CA PHE A 45 6.87 -11.62 -11.45
C PHE A 45 7.86 -10.90 -12.39
N ALA A 46 8.88 -10.25 -11.83
CA ALA A 46 9.86 -9.50 -12.62
C ALA A 46 10.78 -10.38 -13.48
N HIS A 47 11.00 -11.64 -13.08
CA HIS A 47 11.79 -12.60 -13.86
C HIS A 47 10.99 -13.25 -15.01
N ILE A 48 9.68 -13.03 -15.11
CA ILE A 48 8.89 -13.51 -16.25
C ILE A 48 9.06 -12.54 -17.42
N PRO A 49 9.60 -13.00 -18.58
CA PRO A 49 9.79 -12.12 -19.74
C PRO A 49 8.50 -11.43 -20.18
N GLY A 50 8.54 -10.11 -20.35
CA GLY A 50 7.42 -9.29 -20.80
C GLY A 50 6.57 -8.69 -19.68
N ASN A 51 6.72 -9.11 -18.44
CA ASN A 51 6.01 -8.50 -17.30
C ASN A 51 6.53 -7.09 -16.98
N ILE A 52 7.85 -6.89 -17.10
CA ILE A 52 8.48 -5.58 -16.96
C ILE A 52 8.90 -5.09 -18.34
N SER A 53 8.44 -3.91 -18.73
CA SER A 53 8.54 -3.39 -20.12
C SER A 53 9.96 -3.23 -20.62
N ASP A 54 10.90 -2.88 -19.74
CA ASP A 54 12.33 -2.73 -20.07
C ASP A 54 13.17 -3.94 -19.66
N GLY A 55 12.54 -4.99 -19.11
CA GLY A 55 13.21 -6.21 -18.64
C GLY A 55 14.03 -6.02 -17.36
N SER A 56 13.88 -4.90 -16.65
CA SER A 56 14.56 -4.69 -15.36
C SER A 56 13.99 -5.63 -14.28
N THR A 57 14.81 -5.91 -13.27
CA THR A 57 14.43 -6.74 -12.11
C THR A 57 14.78 -6.03 -10.81
N PRO A 58 14.17 -6.41 -9.69
CA PRO A 58 14.52 -5.86 -8.37
C PRO A 58 15.82 -6.43 -7.79
N ASP A 59 16.57 -7.23 -8.55
CA ASP A 59 17.70 -8.02 -8.05
C ASP A 59 18.79 -7.17 -7.41
N ASP A 60 19.16 -6.09 -8.08
CA ASP A 60 20.09 -5.11 -7.56
C ASP A 60 19.37 -3.89 -6.97
N ALA A 61 18.27 -3.45 -7.57
CA ALA A 61 17.57 -2.22 -7.25
C ALA A 61 18.57 -1.04 -7.10
N VAL A 62 18.52 -0.31 -5.97
CA VAL A 62 19.54 0.68 -5.61
C VAL A 62 20.52 0.16 -4.55
N ARG A 63 20.48 -1.14 -4.26
CA ARG A 63 21.35 -1.85 -3.33
C ARG A 63 21.34 -1.31 -1.89
N ALA A 64 20.17 -0.85 -1.44
CA ALA A 64 20.04 -0.34 -0.08
C ALA A 64 20.39 -1.40 0.99
N TYR A 65 20.27 -2.69 0.67
CA TYR A 65 20.72 -3.77 1.56
C TYR A 65 22.22 -3.67 1.88
N ASP A 66 23.04 -3.30 0.90
CA ASP A 66 24.48 -3.16 1.07
C ASP A 66 24.87 -1.74 1.58
N PHE A 67 24.12 -0.68 1.18
CA PHE A 67 24.48 0.74 1.35
C PHE A 67 23.56 1.54 2.29
N TYR A 68 22.78 0.88 3.15
CA TYR A 68 21.84 1.58 4.04
C TYR A 68 22.48 2.64 4.94
N ARG A 69 23.76 2.52 5.30
CA ARG A 69 24.47 3.51 6.12
C ARG A 69 24.73 4.80 5.36
N GLU A 70 25.11 4.66 4.09
CA GLU A 70 25.30 5.80 3.19
C GLU A 70 23.96 6.50 2.94
N ASP A 71 22.89 5.75 2.76
CA ASP A 71 21.53 6.29 2.60
C ASP A 71 21.09 7.05 3.87
N VAL A 72 21.34 6.52 5.06
CA VAL A 72 21.04 7.20 6.34
C VAL A 72 21.87 8.46 6.50
N ALA A 73 23.16 8.41 6.15
CA ALA A 73 24.03 9.60 6.19
C ALA A 73 23.55 10.69 5.21
N LEU A 74 23.08 10.30 4.02
CA LEU A 74 22.50 11.21 3.05
C LEU A 74 21.20 11.85 3.59
N MET A 75 20.28 11.06 4.13
CA MET A 75 19.05 11.56 4.75
C MET A 75 19.33 12.55 5.88
N LYS A 76 20.31 12.24 6.74
CA LYS A 76 20.75 13.15 7.79
C LYS A 76 21.28 14.46 7.22
N SER A 77 22.02 14.42 6.11
CA SER A 77 22.57 15.63 5.48
C SER A 77 21.47 16.57 4.96
N TYR A 78 20.29 16.02 4.60
CA TYR A 78 19.11 16.80 4.22
C TYR A 78 18.29 17.30 5.41
N GLY A 79 18.66 16.92 6.62
CA GLY A 79 18.01 17.39 7.85
C GLY A 79 16.64 16.79 8.12
N VAL A 80 16.30 15.65 7.52
CA VAL A 80 15.04 14.96 7.80
C VAL A 80 15.09 14.29 9.18
N ASN A 81 13.93 14.16 9.83
CA ASN A 81 13.80 13.59 11.17
C ASN A 81 13.00 12.28 11.21
N ALA A 82 12.52 11.82 10.04
CA ALA A 82 11.76 10.59 9.92
C ALA A 82 12.11 9.84 8.63
N TYR A 83 12.04 8.52 8.68
CA TYR A 83 12.17 7.66 7.52
C TYR A 83 11.18 6.51 7.60
N ARG A 84 10.32 6.40 6.58
CA ARG A 84 9.41 5.28 6.40
C ARG A 84 10.04 4.27 5.46
N PHE A 85 10.10 3.02 5.87
CA PHE A 85 10.56 1.91 5.04
C PHE A 85 9.70 0.67 5.30
N SER A 86 9.67 -0.26 4.36
CA SER A 86 9.01 -1.53 4.57
C SER A 86 9.99 -2.65 4.90
N LEU A 87 9.50 -3.64 5.62
CA LEU A 87 10.20 -4.90 5.84
C LEU A 87 9.82 -5.87 4.72
N SER A 88 10.80 -6.60 4.18
CA SER A 88 10.51 -7.72 3.29
C SER A 88 10.11 -8.95 4.11
N TRP A 89 8.87 -9.37 3.98
CA TRP A 89 8.37 -10.55 4.70
C TRP A 89 9.21 -11.79 4.38
N SER A 90 9.52 -12.04 3.10
CA SER A 90 10.35 -13.17 2.69
C SER A 90 11.82 -13.08 3.13
N ARG A 91 12.30 -11.91 3.55
CA ARG A 91 13.62 -11.78 4.19
C ARG A 91 13.59 -12.16 5.66
N ILE A 92 12.45 -11.95 6.34
CA ILE A 92 12.27 -12.26 7.77
C ILE A 92 11.81 -13.71 7.98
N ILE A 93 10.82 -14.17 7.21
CA ILE A 93 10.34 -15.55 7.18
C ILE A 93 10.36 -16.01 5.72
N PRO A 94 11.40 -16.71 5.27
CA PRO A 94 11.64 -16.98 3.85
C PRO A 94 10.50 -17.68 3.12
N LEU A 95 9.78 -18.58 3.78
CA LEU A 95 8.62 -19.27 3.24
C LEU A 95 7.28 -18.68 3.71
N GLY A 96 7.31 -17.70 4.61
CA GLY A 96 6.18 -16.85 5.01
C GLY A 96 5.22 -17.46 6.02
N GLY A 97 5.15 -18.76 6.16
CA GLY A 97 4.09 -19.43 6.92
C GLY A 97 4.28 -19.42 8.44
N TYR A 98 3.19 -19.73 9.15
CA TYR A 98 3.11 -19.72 10.62
C TYR A 98 4.17 -20.60 11.29
N ASN A 99 4.45 -21.77 10.73
CA ASN A 99 5.42 -22.73 11.25
C ASN A 99 6.80 -22.65 10.57
N ASP A 100 6.99 -21.73 9.63
CA ASP A 100 8.25 -21.59 8.92
C ASP A 100 9.31 -20.88 9.79
N PRO A 101 10.60 -21.23 9.63
CA PRO A 101 11.66 -20.66 10.45
C PRO A 101 11.89 -19.18 10.16
N VAL A 102 12.25 -18.44 11.21
CA VAL A 102 12.70 -17.05 11.10
C VAL A 102 14.13 -17.01 10.59
N ASN A 103 14.42 -16.10 9.67
CA ASN A 103 15.75 -15.84 9.16
C ASN A 103 16.47 -14.79 10.03
N GLU A 104 17.38 -15.22 10.86
CA GLU A 104 18.11 -14.34 11.77
C GLU A 104 19.05 -13.35 11.05
N GLN A 105 19.44 -13.63 9.80
CA GLN A 105 20.22 -12.69 8.99
C GLN A 105 19.36 -11.53 8.53
N GLY A 106 18.13 -11.80 8.09
CA GLY A 106 17.14 -10.78 7.75
C GLY A 106 16.76 -9.90 8.96
N ILE A 107 16.55 -10.54 10.12
CA ILE A 107 16.33 -9.81 11.39
C ILE A 107 17.49 -8.87 11.69
N ARG A 108 18.72 -9.34 11.54
CA ARG A 108 19.94 -8.55 11.83
C ARG A 108 20.08 -7.35 10.88
N PHE A 109 19.76 -7.52 9.61
CA PHE A 109 19.78 -6.42 8.65
C PHE A 109 18.85 -5.26 9.08
N TYR A 110 17.59 -5.56 9.35
CA TYR A 110 16.64 -4.53 9.78
C TYR A 110 16.97 -3.96 11.17
N SER A 111 17.47 -4.78 12.09
CA SER A 111 17.93 -4.30 13.38
C SER A 111 19.06 -3.26 13.24
N ASN A 112 20.03 -3.54 12.34
CA ASN A 112 21.12 -2.61 12.07
C ASN A 112 20.64 -1.33 11.40
N LEU A 113 19.70 -1.40 10.46
CA LEU A 113 19.10 -0.22 9.83
C LEU A 113 18.37 0.65 10.86
N ILE A 114 17.55 0.03 11.73
CA ILE A 114 16.82 0.75 12.78
C ILE A 114 17.80 1.44 13.75
N ASP A 115 18.85 0.74 14.18
CA ASP A 115 19.86 1.30 15.06
C ASP A 115 20.61 2.48 14.41
N GLU A 116 20.97 2.36 13.13
CA GLU A 116 21.62 3.42 12.37
C GLU A 116 20.73 4.67 12.27
N LEU A 117 19.45 4.50 11.97
CA LEU A 117 18.49 5.60 11.91
C LEU A 117 18.41 6.34 13.26
N LEU A 118 18.22 5.59 14.35
CA LEU A 118 18.09 6.16 15.70
C LEU A 118 19.37 6.88 16.15
N GLN A 119 20.55 6.32 15.86
CA GLN A 119 21.84 6.97 16.15
C GLN A 119 22.01 8.29 15.41
N ASN A 120 21.37 8.44 14.24
CA ASN A 120 21.38 9.65 13.45
C ASN A 120 20.20 10.60 13.72
N GLY A 121 19.35 10.30 14.72
CA GLY A 121 18.22 11.14 15.13
C GLY A 121 17.03 11.06 14.14
N ILE A 122 16.94 10.00 13.35
CA ILE A 122 15.87 9.77 12.38
C ILE A 122 14.90 8.72 12.95
N THR A 123 13.64 9.10 13.10
CA THR A 123 12.59 8.23 13.63
C THR A 123 12.16 7.20 12.60
N PRO A 124 12.23 5.88 12.89
CA PRO A 124 11.76 4.85 11.96
C PRO A 124 10.23 4.74 11.98
N PHE A 125 9.61 4.78 10.79
CA PHE A 125 8.24 4.39 10.51
C PHE A 125 8.28 3.09 9.72
N VAL A 126 7.76 2.00 10.28
CA VAL A 126 7.95 0.67 9.71
C VAL A 126 6.65 0.14 9.11
N THR A 127 6.69 -0.14 7.82
CA THR A 127 5.61 -0.80 7.09
C THR A 127 5.86 -2.30 7.07
N LEU A 128 4.90 -3.08 7.57
CA LEU A 128 5.00 -4.54 7.61
C LEU A 128 4.86 -5.16 6.21
N PHE A 129 3.92 -4.63 5.42
CA PHE A 129 3.66 -5.17 4.08
C PHE A 129 3.62 -4.08 3.02
N HIS A 130 4.48 -4.21 2.01
CA HIS A 130 4.51 -3.34 0.84
C HIS A 130 4.60 -4.18 -0.44
N TRP A 131 3.55 -5.02 -0.66
CA TRP A 131 3.24 -5.77 -1.87
C TRP A 131 4.13 -6.99 -2.16
N ASP A 132 4.97 -7.39 -1.25
CA ASP A 132 5.99 -8.44 -1.42
C ASP A 132 5.68 -9.73 -0.64
N THR A 133 4.47 -10.27 -0.86
CA THR A 133 4.08 -11.58 -0.31
C THR A 133 5.15 -12.64 -0.63
N PRO A 134 5.56 -13.48 0.34
CA PRO A 134 6.39 -14.64 0.03
C PRO A 134 5.75 -15.53 -1.02
N GLN A 135 6.48 -15.83 -2.09
CA GLN A 135 5.96 -16.66 -3.19
C GLN A 135 5.44 -18.02 -2.73
N ALA A 136 6.07 -18.58 -1.69
CA ALA A 136 5.63 -19.86 -1.12
C ALA A 136 4.19 -19.83 -0.59
N LEU A 137 3.65 -18.68 -0.15
CA LEU A 137 2.26 -18.58 0.28
C LEU A 137 1.29 -18.56 -0.90
N GLU A 138 1.68 -17.91 -2.02
CA GLU A 138 0.92 -18.02 -3.27
C GLU A 138 0.89 -19.48 -3.77
N ASP A 139 2.04 -20.15 -3.78
CA ASP A 139 2.16 -21.53 -4.26
C ASP A 139 1.42 -22.54 -3.36
N ARG A 140 1.32 -22.27 -2.04
CA ARG A 140 0.65 -23.17 -1.08
C ARG A 140 -0.87 -23.09 -1.11
N TYR A 141 -1.41 -21.88 -1.19
CA TYR A 141 -2.85 -21.67 -1.01
C TYR A 141 -3.45 -20.46 -1.76
N GLY A 142 -2.68 -19.80 -2.63
CA GLY A 142 -3.15 -18.63 -3.41
C GLY A 142 -3.08 -17.32 -2.65
N GLY A 143 -2.20 -17.21 -1.66
CA GLY A 143 -1.94 -15.94 -0.95
C GLY A 143 -3.20 -15.32 -0.34
N MET A 144 -3.41 -14.03 -0.58
CA MET A 144 -4.55 -13.28 -0.02
C MET A 144 -5.94 -13.70 -0.56
N LEU A 145 -6.02 -14.56 -1.57
CA LEU A 145 -7.29 -15.13 -2.01
C LEU A 145 -7.87 -16.13 -0.99
N ASN A 146 -7.03 -16.63 -0.09
CA ASN A 146 -7.44 -17.54 0.98
C ASN A 146 -7.25 -16.86 2.34
N GLN A 147 -8.27 -16.13 2.79
CA GLN A 147 -8.26 -15.36 4.04
C GLN A 147 -7.89 -16.23 5.26
N ASP A 148 -8.47 -17.44 5.35
CA ASP A 148 -8.31 -18.31 6.50
C ASP A 148 -6.87 -18.80 6.66
N ALA A 149 -6.16 -19.03 5.54
CA ALA A 149 -4.77 -19.46 5.56
C ALA A 149 -3.80 -18.28 5.69
N TYR A 150 -4.09 -17.17 5.01
CA TYR A 150 -3.21 -15.98 4.99
C TYR A 150 -3.17 -15.25 6.33
N THR A 151 -4.32 -15.05 6.97
CA THR A 151 -4.43 -14.24 8.19
C THR A 151 -3.54 -14.75 9.32
N PRO A 152 -3.52 -16.05 9.67
CA PRO A 152 -2.60 -16.58 10.68
C PRO A 152 -1.11 -16.37 10.33
N ASP A 153 -0.74 -16.52 9.06
CA ASP A 153 0.63 -16.33 8.60
C ASP A 153 1.06 -14.86 8.75
N PHE A 154 0.20 -13.91 8.38
CA PHE A 154 0.47 -12.48 8.54
C PHE A 154 0.55 -12.06 10.01
N ILE A 155 -0.34 -12.58 10.87
CA ILE A 155 -0.29 -12.36 12.32
C ILE A 155 1.05 -12.85 12.90
N ARG A 156 1.50 -14.05 12.49
CA ARG A 156 2.79 -14.61 12.93
C ARG A 156 3.97 -13.74 12.50
N TYR A 157 3.96 -13.28 11.26
CA TYR A 157 4.98 -12.38 10.73
C TYR A 157 5.04 -11.05 11.51
N ALA A 158 3.89 -10.41 11.69
CA ALA A 158 3.78 -9.17 12.44
C ALA A 158 4.27 -9.34 13.89
N ARG A 159 3.90 -10.44 14.55
CA ARG A 159 4.37 -10.79 15.90
C ARG A 159 5.89 -10.85 15.98
N VAL A 160 6.54 -11.54 15.04
CA VAL A 160 8.01 -11.59 14.97
C VAL A 160 8.59 -10.18 14.86
N CYS A 161 8.02 -9.33 14.01
CA CYS A 161 8.49 -7.96 13.85
C CYS A 161 8.34 -7.14 15.14
N PHE A 162 7.21 -7.24 15.83
CA PHE A 162 6.98 -6.55 17.10
C PHE A 162 7.91 -7.05 18.22
N GLU A 163 8.17 -8.35 18.29
CA GLU A 163 9.09 -8.94 19.25
C GLU A 163 10.54 -8.49 19.04
N ARG A 164 10.96 -8.39 17.74
CA ARG A 164 12.36 -8.15 17.39
C ARG A 164 12.74 -6.68 17.27
N PHE A 165 11.77 -5.79 17.01
CA PHE A 165 12.05 -4.38 16.72
C PHE A 165 11.24 -3.40 17.55
N GLY A 166 10.19 -3.83 18.25
CA GLY A 166 9.25 -2.93 18.92
C GLY A 166 9.78 -2.23 20.18
N ASP A 167 10.93 -2.65 20.68
CA ASP A 167 11.68 -1.90 21.70
C ASP A 167 12.14 -0.53 21.16
N ARG A 168 12.44 -0.44 19.85
CA ARG A 168 12.99 0.72 19.14
C ARG A 168 12.00 1.37 18.19
N VAL A 169 11.16 0.60 17.48
CA VAL A 169 10.15 1.12 16.56
C VAL A 169 8.87 1.51 17.32
N LYS A 170 8.39 2.74 17.05
CA LYS A 170 7.19 3.29 17.69
C LYS A 170 6.05 3.59 16.70
N HIS A 171 6.31 3.48 15.41
CA HIS A 171 5.32 3.78 14.37
C HIS A 171 5.22 2.60 13.40
N TRP A 172 4.10 1.88 13.48
CA TRP A 172 3.84 0.70 12.70
C TRP A 172 2.75 0.94 11.66
N ILE A 173 2.98 0.48 10.45
CA ILE A 173 2.02 0.49 9.35
C ILE A 173 1.84 -0.95 8.90
N THR A 174 0.62 -1.46 8.90
CA THR A 174 0.36 -2.86 8.52
C THR A 174 0.51 -3.06 7.01
N TYR A 175 -0.25 -2.29 6.22
CA TYR A 175 -0.28 -2.34 4.77
C TYR A 175 -0.01 -0.97 4.16
N ASN A 176 0.72 -0.95 3.06
CA ASN A 176 0.81 0.21 2.19
C ASN A 176 -0.14 0.07 1.01
N GLU A 177 -1.01 1.06 0.82
CA GLU A 177 -1.88 1.20 -0.34
C GLU A 177 -2.61 -0.11 -0.73
N PRO A 178 -3.41 -0.69 0.17
CA PRO A 178 -4.05 -1.97 -0.08
C PRO A 178 -4.91 -1.98 -1.36
N GLY A 179 -5.53 -0.84 -1.71
CA GLY A 179 -6.32 -0.68 -2.92
C GLY A 179 -5.48 -0.78 -4.20
N VAL A 180 -4.29 -0.16 -4.20
CA VAL A 180 -3.38 -0.23 -5.38
C VAL A 180 -2.86 -1.64 -5.56
N TYR A 181 -2.37 -2.29 -4.50
CA TYR A 181 -1.96 -3.69 -4.54
C TYR A 181 -3.05 -4.58 -5.15
N THR A 182 -4.26 -4.39 -4.67
CA THR A 182 -5.44 -5.15 -5.08
C THR A 182 -5.78 -4.94 -6.55
N LEU A 183 -5.90 -3.68 -6.98
CA LEU A 183 -6.32 -3.38 -8.36
C LEU A 183 -5.22 -3.67 -9.38
N ALA A 184 -3.98 -3.34 -9.08
CA ALA A 184 -2.88 -3.58 -10.00
C ALA A 184 -2.50 -5.07 -10.11
N GLY A 185 -2.56 -5.81 -8.99
CA GLY A 185 -2.20 -7.21 -8.94
C GLY A 185 -3.30 -8.19 -9.34
N TYR A 186 -4.57 -7.88 -9.02
CA TYR A 186 -5.70 -8.81 -9.17
C TYR A 186 -6.82 -8.33 -10.08
N ALA A 187 -6.82 -7.06 -10.52
CA ALA A 187 -7.77 -6.56 -11.50
C ALA A 187 -7.12 -6.30 -12.85
N ALA A 188 -6.08 -5.45 -12.91
CA ALA A 188 -5.35 -5.15 -14.13
C ALA A 188 -4.28 -6.21 -14.46
N GLY A 189 -3.74 -6.89 -13.46
CA GLY A 189 -2.71 -7.91 -13.59
C GLY A 189 -1.37 -7.38 -14.09
N VAL A 190 -1.10 -6.09 -13.88
CA VAL A 190 0.14 -5.41 -14.29
C VAL A 190 1.22 -5.41 -13.21
N HIS A 191 0.84 -5.75 -11.98
CA HIS A 191 1.73 -5.98 -10.86
C HIS A 191 1.69 -7.45 -10.42
N ALA A 192 2.67 -7.84 -9.60
CA ALA A 192 2.62 -9.12 -8.91
C ALA A 192 1.34 -9.25 -8.04
N PRO A 193 0.71 -10.41 -8.02
CA PRO A 193 1.10 -11.69 -8.62
C PRO A 193 0.73 -11.84 -10.11
N GLY A 194 0.13 -10.84 -10.76
CA GLY A 194 -0.19 -10.88 -12.19
C GLY A 194 -1.46 -11.66 -12.51
N ARG A 195 -2.58 -11.36 -11.80
CA ARG A 195 -3.87 -12.02 -12.00
C ARG A 195 -4.91 -11.04 -12.55
N SER A 196 -5.62 -11.46 -13.60
CA SER A 196 -6.72 -10.65 -14.15
C SER A 196 -7.61 -11.49 -15.07
N SER A 197 -8.76 -10.92 -15.47
CA SER A 197 -9.61 -11.49 -16.53
C SER A 197 -9.04 -11.31 -17.94
N PHE A 198 -7.96 -10.57 -18.11
CA PHE A 198 -7.33 -10.29 -19.41
C PHE A 198 -6.39 -11.41 -19.85
N ARG A 199 -6.92 -12.42 -20.55
CA ARG A 199 -6.21 -13.65 -20.90
C ARG A 199 -5.04 -13.48 -21.88
N GLU A 200 -4.97 -12.35 -22.58
CA GLU A 200 -3.81 -11.99 -23.42
C GLU A 200 -2.57 -11.63 -22.56
N ARG A 201 -2.80 -11.21 -21.32
CA ARG A 201 -1.74 -10.82 -20.38
C ARG A 201 -1.50 -11.86 -19.29
N ASN A 202 -2.57 -12.33 -18.66
CA ASN A 202 -2.49 -13.20 -17.49
C ASN A 202 -3.22 -14.52 -17.75
N SER A 203 -2.58 -15.63 -17.45
CA SER A 203 -3.18 -16.97 -17.60
C SER A 203 -4.32 -17.24 -16.60
N GLU A 204 -4.32 -16.52 -15.46
CA GLU A 204 -5.23 -16.73 -14.34
C GLU A 204 -5.80 -15.42 -13.82
N GLY A 205 -6.84 -15.52 -13.01
CA GLY A 205 -7.47 -14.43 -12.28
C GLY A 205 -8.89 -14.12 -12.73
N ASP A 206 -9.64 -13.47 -11.86
CA ASP A 206 -10.97 -12.93 -12.13
C ASP A 206 -11.06 -11.49 -11.60
N SER A 207 -10.92 -10.54 -12.52
CA SER A 207 -10.94 -9.10 -12.20
C SER A 207 -12.27 -8.66 -11.58
N SER A 208 -13.34 -9.42 -11.74
CA SER A 208 -14.65 -9.06 -11.22
C SER A 208 -14.89 -9.44 -9.76
N VAL A 209 -14.06 -10.33 -9.18
CA VAL A 209 -14.22 -10.90 -7.82
C VAL A 209 -12.95 -10.82 -6.99
N GLU A 210 -11.81 -11.29 -7.54
CA GLU A 210 -10.56 -11.42 -6.77
C GLU A 210 -10.08 -10.13 -6.08
N PRO A 211 -10.19 -8.93 -6.71
CA PRO A 211 -9.79 -7.69 -6.06
C PRO A 211 -10.54 -7.45 -4.75
N PHE A 212 -11.82 -7.73 -4.72
CA PHE A 212 -12.65 -7.50 -3.54
C PHE A 212 -12.37 -8.52 -2.42
N THR A 213 -12.08 -9.76 -2.79
CA THR A 213 -11.64 -10.81 -1.85
C THR A 213 -10.30 -10.42 -1.19
N VAL A 214 -9.32 -10.00 -1.99
CA VAL A 214 -7.99 -9.60 -1.51
C VAL A 214 -8.07 -8.36 -0.61
N ALA A 215 -8.89 -7.36 -0.98
CA ALA A 215 -9.12 -6.18 -0.15
C ALA A 215 -9.72 -6.56 1.22
N HIS A 216 -10.68 -7.47 1.22
CA HIS A 216 -11.31 -7.95 2.44
C HIS A 216 -10.31 -8.66 3.36
N THR A 217 -9.49 -9.56 2.80
CA THR A 217 -8.40 -10.25 3.52
C THR A 217 -7.42 -9.25 4.15
N GLN A 218 -7.06 -8.17 3.44
CA GLN A 218 -6.17 -7.14 3.99
C GLN A 218 -6.81 -6.40 5.17
N LEU A 219 -8.09 -6.03 5.08
CA LEU A 219 -8.79 -5.34 6.16
C LEU A 219 -8.94 -6.20 7.41
N VAL A 220 -9.34 -7.46 7.25
CA VAL A 220 -9.52 -8.39 8.37
C VAL A 220 -8.17 -8.72 9.02
N SER A 221 -7.14 -9.02 8.25
CA SER A 221 -5.81 -9.30 8.80
C SER A 221 -5.15 -8.07 9.44
N HIS A 222 -5.40 -6.84 8.90
CA HIS A 222 -5.03 -5.59 9.58
C HIS A 222 -5.67 -5.49 10.96
N GLY A 223 -6.99 -5.73 11.04
CA GLY A 223 -7.72 -5.69 12.30
C GLY A 223 -7.10 -6.62 13.34
N HIS A 224 -6.87 -7.89 12.98
CA HIS A 224 -6.24 -8.85 13.89
C HIS A 224 -4.85 -8.42 14.36
N VAL A 225 -4.00 -7.93 13.45
CA VAL A 225 -2.64 -7.48 13.79
C VAL A 225 -2.68 -6.23 14.68
N SER A 226 -3.61 -5.30 14.43
CA SER A 226 -3.76 -4.10 15.25
C SER A 226 -4.21 -4.42 16.67
N HIS A 227 -5.19 -5.28 16.83
CA HIS A 227 -5.65 -5.72 18.16
C HIS A 227 -4.53 -6.46 18.89
N MET A 228 -3.86 -7.42 18.24
CA MET A 228 -2.70 -8.11 18.82
C MET A 228 -1.64 -7.12 19.31
N TYR A 229 -1.30 -6.09 18.50
CA TYR A 229 -0.33 -5.08 18.91
C TYR A 229 -0.78 -4.31 20.14
N ARG A 230 -2.02 -3.82 20.14
CA ARG A 230 -2.59 -3.03 21.23
C ARG A 230 -2.65 -3.81 22.54
N ASP A 231 -3.06 -5.06 22.48
CA ASP A 231 -3.28 -5.87 23.68
C ASP A 231 -1.97 -6.40 24.27
N GLU A 232 -1.07 -6.89 23.42
CA GLU A 232 0.10 -7.63 23.87
C GLU A 232 1.40 -6.80 23.88
N PHE A 233 1.56 -5.85 22.97
CA PHE A 233 2.83 -5.13 22.76
C PHE A 233 2.79 -3.66 23.17
N GLN A 234 1.76 -2.93 22.80
CA GLN A 234 1.64 -1.48 23.02
C GLN A 234 1.80 -1.07 24.49
N PRO A 235 1.27 -1.80 25.50
CA PRO A 235 1.44 -1.44 26.91
C PRO A 235 2.91 -1.31 27.33
N ARG A 236 3.81 -2.08 26.69
CA ARG A 236 5.25 -2.08 26.97
C ARG A 236 6.04 -1.23 25.98
N GLN A 237 5.69 -1.31 24.70
CA GLN A 237 6.44 -0.67 23.61
C GLN A 237 6.08 0.80 23.40
N LYS A 238 4.87 1.24 23.81
CA LYS A 238 4.40 2.63 23.73
C LYS A 238 4.44 3.21 22.32
N GLY A 239 4.19 2.40 21.31
CA GLY A 239 4.09 2.81 19.92
C GLY A 239 2.64 2.97 19.47
N THR A 240 2.45 3.27 18.19
CA THR A 240 1.16 3.36 17.48
C THR A 240 1.15 2.43 16.29
N ILE A 241 -0.04 1.95 15.91
CA ILE A 241 -0.24 1.10 14.74
C ILE A 241 -1.39 1.61 13.89
N GLY A 242 -1.25 1.51 12.56
CA GLY A 242 -2.28 1.88 11.62
C GLY A 242 -2.00 1.33 10.23
N ILE A 243 -2.67 1.92 9.24
CA ILE A 243 -2.59 1.53 7.83
C ILE A 243 -2.38 2.78 6.97
N THR A 244 -1.67 2.65 5.85
CA THR A 244 -1.56 3.73 4.87
C THR A 244 -2.42 3.41 3.66
N LEU A 245 -3.42 4.23 3.42
CA LEU A 245 -4.32 4.14 2.29
C LEU A 245 -3.73 4.88 1.08
N HIS A 246 -4.35 4.67 -0.07
CA HIS A 246 -4.13 5.44 -1.29
C HIS A 246 -5.41 6.19 -1.63
N GLY A 247 -5.27 7.39 -2.17
CA GLY A 247 -6.41 8.11 -2.70
C GLY A 247 -6.02 9.43 -3.36
N ASN A 248 -6.49 9.59 -4.57
CA ASN A 248 -6.47 10.86 -5.28
C ASN A 248 -7.79 11.60 -5.05
N TRP A 249 -7.75 12.92 -5.16
CA TRP A 249 -8.99 13.68 -5.05
C TRP A 249 -9.76 13.62 -6.37
N SER A 250 -11.08 13.57 -6.27
CA SER A 250 -11.98 13.57 -7.43
C SER A 250 -12.89 14.78 -7.38
N GLU A 251 -12.91 15.59 -8.45
CA GLU A 251 -13.79 16.74 -8.63
C GLU A 251 -14.81 16.48 -9.74
N PRO A 252 -16.02 17.05 -9.68
CA PRO A 252 -16.99 16.92 -10.76
C PRO A 252 -16.51 17.65 -12.04
N TRP A 253 -16.82 17.11 -13.22
CA TRP A 253 -16.54 17.77 -14.49
C TRP A 253 -17.32 19.07 -14.64
N ASP A 254 -18.59 19.05 -14.26
CA ASP A 254 -19.45 20.22 -14.11
C ASP A 254 -19.87 20.34 -12.64
N GLU A 255 -19.39 21.36 -11.96
CA GLU A 255 -19.69 21.62 -10.55
C GLU A 255 -21.18 21.92 -10.29
N GLU A 256 -21.92 22.34 -11.33
CA GLU A 256 -23.36 22.65 -11.26
C GLU A 256 -24.25 21.43 -11.64
N ASP A 257 -23.67 20.37 -12.23
CA ASP A 257 -24.41 19.16 -12.59
C ASP A 257 -24.45 18.16 -11.43
N PRO A 258 -25.62 17.85 -10.85
CA PRO A 258 -25.75 16.87 -9.77
C PRO A 258 -25.25 15.48 -10.16
N LEU A 259 -25.33 15.08 -11.45
CA LEU A 259 -24.87 13.77 -11.91
C LEU A 259 -23.34 13.68 -11.88
N ASP A 260 -22.64 14.78 -12.21
CA ASP A 260 -21.18 14.83 -12.14
C ASP A 260 -20.69 14.94 -10.69
N GLN A 261 -21.45 15.64 -9.81
CA GLN A 261 -21.18 15.66 -8.38
C GLN A 261 -21.28 14.23 -7.78
N ASP A 262 -22.34 13.49 -8.12
CA ASP A 262 -22.51 12.09 -7.70
C ASP A 262 -21.42 11.19 -8.30
N ALA A 263 -20.96 11.44 -9.52
CA ALA A 263 -19.88 10.68 -10.12
C ALA A 263 -18.56 10.90 -9.37
N ALA A 264 -18.25 12.13 -9.00
CA ALA A 264 -17.06 12.44 -8.21
C ALA A 264 -17.12 11.81 -6.81
N GLU A 265 -18.29 11.79 -6.17
CA GLU A 265 -18.48 11.13 -4.87
C GLU A 265 -18.28 9.61 -5.00
N ARG A 266 -18.93 8.96 -5.98
CA ARG A 266 -18.72 7.51 -6.18
C ARG A 266 -17.27 7.16 -6.47
N ALA A 267 -16.55 7.98 -7.24
CA ALA A 267 -15.12 7.77 -7.48
C ALA A 267 -14.32 7.80 -6.17
N ARG A 268 -14.61 8.76 -5.27
CA ARG A 268 -13.98 8.80 -3.93
C ARG A 268 -14.39 7.61 -3.06
N GLU A 269 -15.63 7.15 -3.15
CA GLU A 269 -16.08 5.97 -2.43
C GLU A 269 -15.35 4.70 -2.91
N PHE A 270 -15.15 4.51 -4.21
CA PHE A 270 -14.44 3.36 -4.77
C PHE A 270 -12.92 3.40 -4.57
N GLU A 271 -12.33 4.57 -4.41
CA GLU A 271 -10.88 4.72 -4.24
C GLU A 271 -10.50 4.84 -2.76
N ILE A 272 -11.12 5.77 -2.02
CA ILE A 272 -10.74 6.09 -0.64
C ILE A 272 -11.64 5.36 0.37
N ALA A 273 -12.97 5.56 0.25
CA ALA A 273 -13.91 5.06 1.25
C ALA A 273 -14.02 3.53 1.24
N TRP A 274 -13.64 2.85 0.15
CA TRP A 274 -13.52 1.39 0.10
C TRP A 274 -12.78 0.81 1.30
N PHE A 275 -11.68 1.46 1.70
CA PHE A 275 -10.90 1.08 2.89
C PHE A 275 -11.17 2.01 4.08
N ALA A 276 -11.43 3.30 3.84
CA ALA A 276 -11.59 4.26 4.93
C ALA A 276 -12.90 4.07 5.70
N ASP A 277 -14.03 3.77 5.03
CA ASP A 277 -15.31 3.59 5.72
C ASP A 277 -15.30 2.38 6.67
N PRO A 278 -14.79 1.19 6.28
CA PRO A 278 -14.62 0.09 7.23
C PRO A 278 -13.75 0.42 8.44
N LEU A 279 -12.66 1.15 8.22
CA LEU A 279 -11.66 1.44 9.27
C LEU A 279 -12.07 2.55 10.23
N TYR A 280 -12.73 3.62 9.72
CA TYR A 280 -12.87 4.87 10.47
C TYR A 280 -14.31 5.34 10.66
N LYS A 281 -15.30 4.76 9.94
CA LYS A 281 -16.64 5.33 9.89
C LYS A 281 -17.74 4.34 10.25
N THR A 282 -17.84 3.21 9.56
CA THR A 282 -19.00 2.34 9.64
C THR A 282 -18.72 0.89 10.02
N GLY A 283 -17.50 0.41 9.83
CA GLY A 283 -17.18 -1.02 9.90
C GLY A 283 -17.68 -1.82 8.70
N ASP A 284 -18.17 -1.17 7.64
CA ASP A 284 -18.62 -1.80 6.39
C ASP A 284 -18.28 -0.92 5.18
N TYR A 285 -18.38 -1.50 4.00
CA TYR A 285 -18.10 -0.85 2.72
C TYR A 285 -19.16 0.20 2.36
N PRO A 286 -18.80 1.20 1.51
CA PRO A 286 -19.75 2.20 1.00
C PRO A 286 -20.98 1.59 0.34
N ALA A 287 -22.12 2.24 0.51
CA ALA A 287 -23.39 1.77 -0.03
C ALA A 287 -23.40 1.72 -1.57
N SER A 288 -22.70 2.65 -2.25
CA SER A 288 -22.57 2.64 -3.71
C SER A 288 -21.81 1.41 -4.22
N MET A 289 -20.76 0.98 -3.52
CA MET A 289 -20.04 -0.24 -3.83
C MET A 289 -20.93 -1.47 -3.67
N ARG A 290 -21.71 -1.54 -2.56
CA ARG A 290 -22.69 -2.61 -2.35
C ARG A 290 -23.72 -2.66 -3.47
N ALA A 291 -24.22 -1.50 -3.91
CA ALA A 291 -25.23 -1.40 -4.96
C ALA A 291 -24.68 -1.85 -6.33
N GLN A 292 -23.43 -1.45 -6.68
CA GLN A 292 -22.83 -1.77 -7.96
C GLN A 292 -22.29 -3.20 -8.03
N LEU A 293 -21.68 -3.69 -6.97
CA LEU A 293 -20.95 -4.95 -6.96
C LEU A 293 -21.78 -6.15 -6.50
N GLY A 294 -22.81 -5.91 -5.69
CA GLY A 294 -23.67 -6.98 -5.15
C GLY A 294 -22.87 -8.04 -4.38
N ASP A 295 -23.08 -9.31 -4.71
CA ASP A 295 -22.44 -10.44 -4.03
C ASP A 295 -20.94 -10.63 -4.39
N ARG A 296 -20.42 -9.88 -5.33
CA ARG A 296 -18.97 -9.85 -5.63
C ARG A 296 -18.16 -9.15 -4.54
N LEU A 297 -18.79 -8.24 -3.79
CA LEU A 297 -18.18 -7.57 -2.66
C LEU A 297 -18.44 -8.40 -1.38
N PRO A 298 -17.40 -8.94 -0.72
CA PRO A 298 -17.55 -9.73 0.49
C PRO A 298 -18.33 -8.96 1.57
N ARG A 299 -18.96 -9.67 2.49
CA ARG A 299 -19.66 -9.08 3.63
C ARG A 299 -18.84 -9.34 4.90
N PHE A 300 -18.64 -8.29 5.67
CA PHE A 300 -18.11 -8.47 7.02
C PHE A 300 -19.12 -9.22 7.89
N THR A 301 -18.64 -10.19 8.67
CA THR A 301 -19.42 -10.68 9.82
C THR A 301 -19.50 -9.58 10.88
N PRO A 302 -20.42 -9.66 11.85
CA PRO A 302 -20.45 -8.71 12.95
C PRO A 302 -19.10 -8.60 13.68
N GLU A 303 -18.44 -9.73 13.88
CA GLU A 303 -17.15 -9.83 14.56
C GLU A 303 -16.02 -9.18 13.73
N GLU A 304 -16.02 -9.38 12.42
CA GLU A 304 -15.05 -8.72 11.52
C GLU A 304 -15.29 -7.21 11.45
N SER A 305 -16.55 -6.76 11.43
CA SER A 305 -16.89 -5.34 11.46
C SER A 305 -16.37 -4.65 12.74
N GLU A 306 -16.58 -5.27 13.91
CA GLU A 306 -16.04 -4.79 15.18
C GLU A 306 -14.51 -4.82 15.21
N LEU A 307 -13.90 -5.85 14.63
CA LEU A 307 -12.44 -6.01 14.55
C LEU A 307 -11.79 -4.91 13.71
N VAL A 308 -12.43 -4.53 12.60
CA VAL A 308 -11.86 -3.58 11.63
C VAL A 308 -12.14 -2.13 12.03
N LEU A 309 -13.34 -1.82 12.54
CA LEU A 309 -13.70 -0.46 12.93
C LEU A 309 -12.81 0.07 14.07
N GLY A 310 -12.15 1.21 13.83
CA GLY A 310 -11.26 1.82 14.80
C GLY A 310 -9.93 1.08 14.99
N SER A 311 -9.57 0.14 14.10
CA SER A 311 -8.31 -0.62 14.20
C SER A 311 -7.07 0.19 13.82
N SER A 312 -7.19 1.34 13.18
CA SER A 312 -6.08 2.25 12.85
C SER A 312 -6.06 3.46 13.78
N GLU A 313 -4.90 3.72 14.42
CA GLU A 313 -4.72 4.83 15.39
C GLU A 313 -4.36 6.17 14.72
N PHE A 314 -4.14 6.17 13.41
CA PHE A 314 -3.88 7.37 12.61
C PHE A 314 -4.47 7.22 11.21
N TYR A 315 -4.63 8.33 10.52
CA TYR A 315 -5.01 8.33 9.11
C TYR A 315 -3.76 8.45 8.25
N GLY A 316 -3.32 7.34 7.65
CA GLY A 316 -2.22 7.31 6.68
C GLY A 316 -2.79 7.45 5.26
N MET A 317 -2.22 8.36 4.47
CA MET A 317 -2.67 8.60 3.10
C MET A 317 -1.51 8.92 2.18
N ASN A 318 -1.40 8.17 1.07
CA ASN A 318 -0.60 8.54 -0.08
C ASN A 318 -1.53 9.18 -1.11
N SER A 319 -1.27 10.43 -1.46
CA SER A 319 -2.10 11.19 -2.41
C SER A 319 -1.20 11.98 -3.35
N TYR A 320 -1.52 11.98 -4.63
CA TYR A 320 -0.60 12.48 -5.65
C TYR A 320 -1.23 13.52 -6.57
N THR A 321 -2.54 13.41 -6.86
CA THR A 321 -3.18 14.23 -7.87
C THR A 321 -4.67 14.41 -7.62
N THR A 322 -5.30 15.21 -8.48
CA THR A 322 -6.75 15.39 -8.56
C THR A 322 -7.22 14.99 -9.94
N PHE A 323 -8.27 14.19 -10.02
CA PHE A 323 -8.95 13.83 -11.25
C PHE A 323 -10.27 14.57 -11.38
N VAL A 324 -10.75 14.69 -12.62
CA VAL A 324 -12.07 15.23 -12.94
C VAL A 324 -12.98 14.10 -13.37
N MET A 325 -14.13 13.99 -12.72
CA MET A 325 -15.09 12.89 -12.92
C MET A 325 -16.35 13.38 -13.62
N LYS A 326 -16.75 12.66 -14.65
CA LYS A 326 -17.99 12.88 -15.37
C LYS A 326 -18.90 11.69 -15.23
N HIS A 327 -20.19 11.96 -15.13
CA HIS A 327 -21.20 10.91 -15.08
C HIS A 327 -21.20 10.07 -16.36
N ARG A 328 -21.19 8.75 -16.20
CA ARG A 328 -21.31 7.79 -17.28
C ARG A 328 -22.74 7.28 -17.36
N THR A 329 -23.36 7.41 -18.53
CA THR A 329 -24.76 7.00 -18.75
C THR A 329 -24.92 5.51 -19.06
N SER A 330 -23.85 4.83 -19.50
CA SER A 330 -23.87 3.38 -19.73
C SER A 330 -23.85 2.61 -18.39
N PRO A 331 -24.44 1.41 -18.33
CA PRO A 331 -24.28 0.54 -17.18
C PRO A 331 -22.81 0.25 -16.88
N PRO A 332 -22.45 -0.01 -15.60
CA PRO A 332 -21.09 -0.36 -15.24
C PRO A 332 -20.64 -1.66 -15.95
N ASP A 333 -19.39 -1.67 -16.41
CA ASP A 333 -18.74 -2.90 -16.83
C ASP A 333 -18.55 -3.84 -15.63
N ILE A 334 -18.51 -5.16 -15.87
CA ILE A 334 -18.33 -6.12 -14.81
C ILE A 334 -16.97 -5.94 -14.10
N ASN A 335 -15.97 -5.45 -14.81
CA ASN A 335 -14.64 -5.14 -14.29
C ASN A 335 -14.46 -3.65 -13.93
N ASP A 336 -15.56 -2.90 -13.77
CA ASP A 336 -15.46 -1.52 -13.31
C ASP A 336 -15.15 -1.46 -11.80
N HIS A 337 -14.02 -0.85 -11.47
CA HIS A 337 -13.51 -0.68 -10.11
C HIS A 337 -13.43 0.80 -9.69
N LYS A 338 -14.11 1.70 -10.45
CA LYS A 338 -14.00 3.15 -10.26
C LYS A 338 -15.34 3.85 -10.02
N GLY A 339 -16.43 3.09 -9.86
CA GLY A 339 -17.76 3.64 -9.59
C GLY A 339 -18.50 4.13 -10.83
N ASN A 340 -18.24 3.53 -11.99
CA ASN A 340 -18.90 3.83 -13.27
C ASN A 340 -18.81 5.32 -13.66
N VAL A 341 -17.58 5.82 -13.71
CA VAL A 341 -17.29 7.22 -14.04
C VAL A 341 -16.41 7.34 -15.28
N GLU A 342 -16.47 8.50 -15.94
CA GLU A 342 -15.51 8.89 -16.96
C GLU A 342 -14.47 9.81 -16.30
N ILE A 343 -13.18 9.49 -16.48
CA ILE A 343 -12.07 10.26 -15.91
C ILE A 343 -11.53 11.19 -16.99
N LEU A 344 -11.44 12.48 -16.66
CA LEU A 344 -11.00 13.52 -17.57
C LEU A 344 -9.83 14.32 -16.98
N ASP A 345 -9.01 14.91 -17.85
CA ASP A 345 -7.86 15.73 -17.46
C ASP A 345 -8.24 17.18 -17.13
N GLU A 346 -9.40 17.66 -17.63
CA GLU A 346 -9.87 19.05 -17.48
C GLU A 346 -11.37 19.08 -17.17
N ASN A 347 -11.79 20.15 -16.50
CA ASN A 347 -13.20 20.39 -16.19
C ASN A 347 -13.96 20.95 -17.42
N LYS A 348 -15.27 21.20 -17.26
CA LYS A 348 -16.16 21.74 -18.30
C LYS A 348 -15.67 23.07 -18.90
N GLN A 349 -14.94 23.87 -18.12
CA GLN A 349 -14.39 25.15 -18.57
C GLN A 349 -13.01 25.00 -19.26
N GLY A 350 -12.53 23.76 -19.47
CA GLY A 350 -11.21 23.49 -20.05
C GLY A 350 -10.04 23.79 -19.09
N VAL A 351 -10.32 23.84 -17.79
CA VAL A 351 -9.27 24.05 -16.79
C VAL A 351 -8.69 22.71 -16.39
N PRO A 352 -7.40 22.46 -16.66
CA PRO A 352 -6.77 21.18 -16.30
C PRO A 352 -6.59 21.06 -14.78
N ARG A 353 -6.80 19.88 -14.25
CA ARG A 353 -6.47 19.53 -12.88
C ARG A 353 -5.15 18.77 -12.86
N GLY A 354 -4.14 19.40 -12.30
CA GLY A 354 -2.76 18.93 -12.32
C GLY A 354 -2.03 19.20 -13.63
N LYS A 355 -0.71 19.28 -13.56
CA LYS A 355 0.13 19.39 -14.76
C LYS A 355 0.57 17.98 -15.16
N LYS A 356 0.31 17.60 -16.42
CA LYS A 356 1.03 16.46 -17.01
C LYS A 356 2.52 16.78 -16.99
N VAL A 357 3.28 16.01 -16.24
CA VAL A 357 4.74 16.12 -16.27
C VAL A 357 5.22 15.39 -17.52
N ILE A 358 5.70 16.15 -18.51
CA ILE A 358 6.31 15.61 -19.72
C ILE A 358 7.82 15.56 -19.49
N ARG A 359 8.41 14.37 -19.54
CA ARG A 359 9.85 14.18 -19.52
C ARG A 359 10.28 13.51 -20.82
N ASN A 360 11.19 14.14 -21.55
CA ASN A 360 11.72 13.64 -22.83
C ASN A 360 10.65 13.34 -23.91
N GLY A 361 9.59 14.14 -23.96
CA GLY A 361 8.53 13.99 -25.00
C GLY A 361 7.52 12.86 -24.73
N SER A 362 7.70 12.08 -23.70
CA SER A 362 6.71 11.14 -23.21
C SER A 362 5.96 11.79 -22.06
N ALA A 363 4.62 11.68 -22.06
CA ALA A 363 3.86 11.95 -20.85
C ALA A 363 4.38 10.98 -19.78
N LEU A 364 5.21 11.48 -18.88
CA LEU A 364 5.26 10.85 -17.59
C LEU A 364 3.91 11.21 -16.97
N HIS A 365 3.01 10.31 -17.12
CA HIS A 365 2.10 10.15 -16.02
C HIS A 365 3.00 10.10 -14.80
N LEU A 366 2.69 10.84 -13.79
CA LEU A 366 3.06 10.50 -12.44
C LEU A 366 2.23 9.29 -12.05
N GLY A 367 2.30 8.47 -12.92
CA GLY A 367 2.27 7.15 -12.95
C GLY A 367 3.51 6.63 -12.29
N VAL A 368 3.83 7.15 -11.16
CA VAL A 368 4.30 6.28 -10.10
C VAL A 368 3.42 5.06 -10.12
N PHE A 369 2.23 5.20 -10.56
CA PHE A 369 1.25 4.16 -10.72
C PHE A 369 1.16 3.57 -12.10
N GLU A 370 1.75 4.19 -13.10
CA GLU A 370 1.97 3.57 -14.41
C GLU A 370 3.36 2.98 -14.54
N SER A 371 4.26 3.30 -13.64
CA SER A 371 5.59 2.66 -13.52
C SER A 371 5.69 1.68 -12.36
N TYR A 372 4.59 1.41 -11.70
CA TYR A 372 4.42 0.25 -10.88
C TYR A 372 3.96 -0.90 -11.73
#